data_65c3787a4cf2e967c69007400c17d2fd
#
_entry.id   65c3787a4cf2e967c69007400c17d2fd
#
_cell.length_a   1.000
_cell.length_b   1.000
_cell.length_c   1.000
_cell.angle_alpha   90.00
_cell.angle_beta   90.00
_cell.angle_gamma   90.00
#
_symmetry.space_group_name_H-M   'P 1'
#
loop_
_entity.id
_entity.type
_entity.pdbx_description
1 polymer ?
#
loop_
_entity_poly.entity_id
_entity_poly.type
_entity_poly.pdbx_seq_one_letter_code
_entity_poly.pdbx_strand_id
1 'polypeptide(L)'
;MSAPLRLGVNIDHVATIRNARGGDHPDPVRAAEIVAAVGGDGITAHLREDRRHIRDDDLERIQKATDLPLNLEMAGTEEMLAIALAHRPHAACIVPEKREERTTEGGLDAAGLHNQLAPIVGTLADNGIRVSLFIEASERQLEAAQRLGAP
;
A
#
# COMPACT_ATOMS: atom_id res chain seq x y z
N MET A 1 -16.82 -24.94 -5.28
CA MET A 1 -16.57 -24.43 -3.91
C MET A 1 -16.01 -23.01 -4.06
N SER A 2 -16.58 -22.02 -3.36
CA SER A 2 -16.01 -20.68 -3.34
C SER A 2 -14.66 -20.69 -2.63
N ALA A 3 -13.70 -19.91 -3.12
CA ALA A 3 -12.43 -19.73 -2.43
C ALA A 3 -12.70 -19.18 -1.00
N PRO A 4 -11.94 -19.59 0.02
CA PRO A 4 -12.10 -19.04 1.36
C PRO A 4 -11.80 -17.53 1.35
N LEU A 5 -12.51 -16.78 2.18
CA LEU A 5 -12.22 -15.37 2.42
C LEU A 5 -10.83 -15.24 3.06
N ARG A 6 -10.09 -14.23 2.64
CA ARG A 6 -8.78 -13.88 3.20
C ARG A 6 -8.87 -12.59 4.02
N LEU A 7 -8.16 -12.56 5.13
CA LEU A 7 -8.09 -11.41 6.02
C LEU A 7 -6.74 -10.69 5.87
N GLY A 8 -6.75 -9.51 5.25
CA GLY A 8 -5.62 -8.57 5.30
C GLY A 8 -5.84 -7.55 6.43
N VAL A 9 -4.80 -7.23 7.17
CA VAL A 9 -4.87 -6.30 8.31
C VAL A 9 -3.97 -5.09 8.07
N ASN A 10 -4.55 -3.89 8.08
CA ASN A 10 -3.79 -2.64 8.07
C ASN A 10 -3.28 -2.33 9.49
N ILE A 11 -1.99 -2.02 9.60
CA ILE A 11 -1.32 -1.77 10.88
C ILE A 11 -0.81 -0.33 11.05
N ASP A 12 -1.17 0.59 10.16
CA ASP A 12 -0.65 1.97 10.15
C ASP A 12 -0.89 2.70 11.47
N HIS A 13 -2.07 2.53 12.07
CA HIS A 13 -2.42 3.29 13.27
C HIS A 13 -1.73 2.78 14.53
N VAL A 14 -1.14 1.59 14.53
CA VAL A 14 -0.19 1.16 15.56
C VAL A 14 1.04 2.06 15.54
N ALA A 15 1.57 2.34 14.36
CA ALA A 15 2.67 3.28 14.18
C ALA A 15 2.28 4.72 14.50
N THR A 16 1.06 5.13 14.21
CA THR A 16 0.51 6.45 14.60
C THR A 16 0.59 6.64 16.11
N ILE A 17 0.15 5.66 16.89
CA ILE A 17 0.19 5.72 18.36
C ILE A 17 1.64 5.72 18.86
N ARG A 18 2.51 4.87 18.31
CA ARG A 18 3.95 4.89 18.62
C ARG A 18 4.54 6.29 18.45
N ASN A 19 4.29 6.91 17.30
CA ASN A 19 4.85 8.22 16.97
C ASN A 19 4.28 9.33 17.87
N ALA A 20 2.98 9.29 18.18
CA ALA A 20 2.35 10.24 19.09
C ALA A 20 2.92 10.15 20.51
N ARG A 21 3.35 8.97 20.96
CA ARG A 21 3.98 8.75 22.25
C ARG A 21 5.47 9.13 22.27
N GLY A 22 6.10 9.28 21.10
CA GLY A 22 7.53 9.63 20.99
C GLY A 22 8.51 8.53 21.38
N GLY A 23 8.07 7.28 21.41
CA GLY A 23 8.90 6.12 21.76
C GLY A 23 8.84 5.00 20.72
N ASP A 24 9.20 3.78 21.14
CA ASP A 24 9.25 2.60 20.27
C ASP A 24 7.99 1.71 20.39
N HIS A 25 7.08 2.05 21.29
CA HIS A 25 5.85 1.29 21.53
C HIS A 25 4.58 2.14 21.39
N PRO A 26 3.47 1.53 20.86
CA PRO A 26 3.39 0.16 20.34
C PRO A 26 4.15 -0.02 19.03
N ASP A 27 4.80 -1.18 18.84
CA ASP A 27 5.59 -1.48 17.63
C ASP A 27 4.71 -2.10 16.53
N PRO A 28 4.66 -1.56 15.31
CA PRO A 28 3.91 -2.15 14.20
C PRO A 28 4.42 -3.54 13.80
N VAL A 29 5.70 -3.85 14.04
CA VAL A 29 6.25 -5.20 13.83
C VAL A 29 5.56 -6.21 14.74
N ARG A 30 5.38 -5.86 16.01
CA ARG A 30 4.65 -6.73 16.96
C ARG A 30 3.20 -6.94 16.53
N ALA A 31 2.56 -5.93 15.97
CA ALA A 31 1.20 -6.08 15.42
C ALA A 31 1.19 -7.08 14.24
N ALA A 32 2.16 -7.01 13.32
CA ALA A 32 2.29 -7.95 12.21
C ALA A 32 2.50 -9.40 12.69
N GLU A 33 3.36 -9.61 13.71
CA GLU A 33 3.54 -10.92 14.34
C GLU A 33 2.24 -11.48 14.95
N ILE A 34 1.45 -10.62 15.61
CA ILE A 34 0.15 -11.03 16.18
C ILE A 34 -0.81 -11.45 15.06
N VAL A 35 -0.89 -10.68 13.97
CA VAL A 35 -1.73 -11.03 12.81
C VAL A 35 -1.34 -12.38 12.25
N ALA A 36 -0.05 -12.66 12.10
CA ALA A 36 0.45 -13.96 11.66
C ALA A 36 0.06 -15.10 12.64
N ALA A 37 0.24 -14.85 13.93
CA ALA A 37 -0.04 -15.85 14.97
C ALA A 37 -1.53 -16.25 15.08
N VAL A 38 -2.44 -15.35 14.71
CA VAL A 38 -3.90 -15.62 14.75
C VAL A 38 -4.46 -16.06 13.40
N GLY A 39 -3.61 -16.29 12.39
CA GLY A 39 -4.02 -16.81 11.09
C GLY A 39 -4.55 -15.73 10.11
N GLY A 40 -4.10 -14.50 10.22
CA GLY A 40 -4.33 -13.49 9.19
C GLY A 40 -3.59 -13.86 7.90
N ASP A 41 -4.09 -13.39 6.75
CA ASP A 41 -3.60 -13.77 5.42
C ASP A 41 -2.66 -12.72 4.78
N GLY A 42 -2.55 -11.54 5.36
CA GLY A 42 -1.69 -10.48 4.84
C GLY A 42 -1.65 -9.24 5.72
N ILE A 43 -0.61 -8.44 5.51
CA ILE A 43 -0.39 -7.16 6.18
C ILE A 43 -0.53 -6.04 5.15
N THR A 44 -1.21 -4.96 5.52
CA THR A 44 -1.18 -3.70 4.78
C THR A 44 -0.48 -2.64 5.61
N ALA A 45 0.48 -1.96 5.00
CA ALA A 45 1.19 -0.85 5.59
C ALA A 45 1.35 0.29 4.57
N HIS A 46 1.04 1.51 4.97
CA HIS A 46 1.16 2.69 4.12
C HIS A 46 2.40 3.50 4.50
N LEU A 47 3.40 3.47 3.64
CA LEU A 47 4.53 4.39 3.73
C LEU A 47 4.17 5.69 3.01
N ARG A 48 3.73 6.69 3.77
CA ARG A 48 3.41 8.01 3.22
C ARG A 48 4.68 8.81 2.91
N GLU A 49 4.60 9.72 1.95
CA GLU A 49 5.70 10.65 1.64
C GLU A 49 6.12 11.48 2.89
N ASP A 50 5.17 11.82 3.75
CA ASP A 50 5.42 12.60 4.98
C ASP A 50 5.83 11.75 6.20
N ARG A 51 5.90 10.43 6.07
CA ARG A 51 6.32 9.48 7.13
C ARG A 51 5.57 9.66 8.46
N ARG A 52 4.31 10.13 8.45
CA ARG A 52 3.55 10.43 9.68
C ARG A 52 3.26 9.23 10.57
N HIS A 53 3.32 8.00 10.05
CA HIS A 53 3.10 6.77 10.82
C HIS A 53 4.16 5.70 10.50
N ILE A 54 4.00 4.87 9.47
CA ILE A 54 5.02 3.89 9.06
C ILE A 54 6.28 4.63 8.62
N ARG A 55 7.44 4.13 9.03
CA ARG A 55 8.78 4.62 8.69
C ARG A 55 9.46 3.67 7.71
N ASP A 56 10.50 4.13 7.05
CA ASP A 56 11.21 3.33 6.05
C ASP A 56 11.75 2.02 6.62
N ASP A 57 12.31 2.04 7.83
CA ASP A 57 12.82 0.85 8.53
C ASP A 57 11.72 -0.13 8.98
N ASP A 58 10.50 0.34 9.20
CA ASP A 58 9.39 -0.54 9.58
C ASP A 58 9.08 -1.57 8.48
N LEU A 59 9.17 -1.20 7.20
CA LEU A 59 8.89 -2.11 6.09
C LEU A 59 9.81 -3.33 6.11
N GLU A 60 11.13 -3.08 6.20
CA GLU A 60 12.11 -4.15 6.26
C GLU A 60 11.92 -5.03 7.51
N ARG A 61 11.66 -4.40 8.67
CA ARG A 61 11.43 -5.10 9.93
C ARG A 61 10.18 -5.98 9.89
N ILE A 62 9.07 -5.50 9.31
CA ILE A 62 7.84 -6.25 9.12
C ILE A 62 8.10 -7.48 8.22
N GLN A 63 8.77 -7.28 7.07
CA GLN A 63 9.07 -8.36 6.14
C GLN A 63 10.03 -9.42 6.72
N LYS A 64 10.89 -9.04 7.66
CA LYS A 64 11.76 -9.99 8.38
C LYS A 64 11.05 -10.75 9.50
N ALA A 65 10.01 -10.15 10.09
CA ALA A 65 9.33 -10.68 11.26
C ALA A 65 8.22 -11.69 10.90
N THR A 66 7.72 -11.68 9.67
CA THR A 66 6.61 -12.55 9.25
C THR A 66 6.70 -12.89 7.76
N ASP A 67 6.27 -14.09 7.40
CA ASP A 67 6.13 -14.54 6.00
C ASP A 67 4.80 -14.11 5.34
N LEU A 68 3.96 -13.34 6.05
CA LEU A 68 2.72 -12.85 5.48
C LEU A 68 2.98 -11.89 4.31
N PRO A 69 2.22 -12.01 3.22
CA PRO A 69 2.35 -11.09 2.10
C PRO A 69 2.08 -9.64 2.54
N LEU A 70 3.01 -8.75 2.19
CA LEU A 70 2.87 -7.31 2.42
C LEU A 70 2.19 -6.65 1.23
N ASN A 71 1.12 -5.91 1.49
CA ASN A 71 0.52 -4.93 0.59
C ASN A 71 1.02 -3.53 1.01
N LEU A 72 1.87 -2.92 0.18
CA LEU A 72 2.39 -1.58 0.41
C LEU A 72 1.44 -0.54 -0.17
N GLU A 73 0.84 0.30 0.68
CA GLU A 73 0.15 1.49 0.21
C GLU A 73 1.17 2.62 0.00
N MET A 74 1.07 3.33 -1.13
CA MET A 74 2.07 4.32 -1.52
C MET A 74 1.49 5.41 -2.43
N ALA A 75 2.09 6.59 -2.44
CA ALA A 75 1.81 7.60 -3.45
C ALA A 75 2.35 7.16 -4.83
N GLY A 76 1.73 7.62 -5.91
CA GLY A 76 2.18 7.38 -7.29
C GLY A 76 3.35 8.29 -7.68
N THR A 77 4.49 8.16 -7.02
CA THR A 77 5.70 8.97 -7.23
C THR A 77 6.94 8.12 -7.51
N GLU A 78 7.94 8.72 -8.13
CA GLU A 78 9.23 8.06 -8.43
C GLU A 78 9.95 7.58 -7.17
N GLU A 79 9.89 8.37 -6.07
CA GLU A 79 10.48 8.00 -4.79
C GLU A 79 9.84 6.72 -4.26
N MET A 80 8.51 6.66 -4.23
CA MET A 80 7.79 5.49 -3.73
C MET A 80 7.96 4.27 -4.63
N LEU A 81 8.05 4.47 -5.96
CA LEU A 81 8.39 3.40 -6.89
C LEU A 81 9.76 2.79 -6.55
N ALA A 82 10.79 3.62 -6.34
CA ALA A 82 12.12 3.14 -5.99
C ALA A 82 12.12 2.34 -4.68
N ILE A 83 11.38 2.78 -3.67
CA ILE A 83 11.21 2.09 -2.40
C ILE A 83 10.50 0.75 -2.60
N ALA A 84 9.40 0.72 -3.35
CA ALA A 84 8.68 -0.52 -3.64
C ALA A 84 9.55 -1.54 -4.38
N LEU A 85 10.37 -1.10 -5.34
CA LEU A 85 11.30 -1.97 -6.05
C LEU A 85 12.42 -2.53 -5.15
N ALA A 86 12.88 -1.74 -4.17
CA ALA A 86 13.89 -2.17 -3.20
C ALA A 86 13.32 -3.21 -2.22
N HIS A 87 12.12 -3.00 -1.69
CA HIS A 87 11.47 -3.88 -0.71
C HIS A 87 10.75 -5.08 -1.34
N ARG A 88 10.34 -4.99 -2.61
CA ARG A 88 9.63 -6.04 -3.35
C ARG A 88 8.43 -6.61 -2.58
N PRO A 89 7.46 -5.79 -2.18
CA PRO A 89 6.26 -6.28 -1.52
C PRO A 89 5.48 -7.22 -2.44
N HIS A 90 4.59 -8.03 -1.88
CA HIS A 90 3.69 -8.88 -2.66
C HIS A 90 2.75 -8.06 -3.56
N ALA A 91 2.28 -6.94 -3.04
CA ALA A 91 1.41 -6.01 -3.75
C ALA A 91 1.73 -4.56 -3.39
N ALA A 92 1.40 -3.64 -4.28
CA ALA A 92 1.41 -2.21 -4.05
C ALA A 92 0.02 -1.63 -4.40
N CYS A 93 -0.53 -0.83 -3.50
CA CYS A 93 -1.75 -0.07 -3.73
C CYS A 93 -1.41 1.41 -3.87
N ILE A 94 -1.64 1.99 -5.03
CA ILE A 94 -1.40 3.42 -5.25
C ILE A 94 -2.59 4.20 -4.72
N VAL A 95 -2.32 5.10 -3.75
CA VAL A 95 -3.34 5.88 -3.04
C VAL A 95 -3.11 7.39 -3.20
N PRO A 96 -4.16 8.23 -3.13
CA PRO A 96 -4.00 9.67 -3.14
C PRO A 96 -3.50 10.15 -1.78
N GLU A 97 -2.42 10.94 -1.75
CA GLU A 97 -1.90 11.56 -0.53
C GLU A 97 -2.13 13.07 -0.48
N LYS A 98 -2.19 13.72 -1.66
CA LYS A 98 -2.49 15.14 -1.81
C LYS A 98 -3.95 15.32 -2.24
N ARG A 99 -4.52 16.47 -1.89
CA ARG A 99 -5.91 16.77 -2.29
C ARG A 99 -6.08 16.85 -3.82
N GLU A 100 -5.05 17.29 -4.53
CA GLU A 100 -5.03 17.39 -5.98
C GLU A 100 -5.08 16.02 -6.69
N GLU A 101 -4.70 14.97 -5.98
CA GLU A 101 -4.72 13.59 -6.50
C GLU A 101 -6.06 12.88 -6.27
N ARG A 102 -7.00 13.56 -5.61
CA ARG A 102 -8.30 13.00 -5.26
C ARG A 102 -9.36 13.44 -6.26
N THR A 103 -10.29 12.52 -6.54
CA THR A 103 -11.59 12.88 -7.09
C THR A 103 -12.46 13.57 -6.01
N THR A 104 -13.64 14.04 -6.40
CA THR A 104 -14.61 14.61 -5.45
C THR A 104 -15.01 13.66 -4.33
N GLU A 105 -14.96 12.35 -4.58
CA GLU A 105 -15.28 11.28 -3.62
C GLU A 105 -14.06 10.82 -2.80
N GLY A 106 -12.87 11.35 -3.09
CA GLY A 106 -11.67 11.10 -2.30
C GLY A 106 -10.76 9.97 -2.78
N GLY A 107 -11.05 9.30 -3.90
CA GLY A 107 -10.17 8.32 -4.54
C GLY A 107 -9.08 8.98 -5.40
N LEU A 108 -8.12 8.17 -5.84
CA LEU A 108 -7.09 8.56 -6.81
C LEU A 108 -7.75 8.87 -8.16
N ASP A 109 -7.43 10.00 -8.79
CA ASP A 109 -7.89 10.30 -10.16
C ASP A 109 -7.02 9.56 -11.19
N ALA A 110 -7.21 8.25 -11.30
CA ALA A 110 -6.47 7.41 -12.23
C ALA A 110 -6.66 7.83 -13.70
N ALA A 111 -7.82 8.36 -14.05
CA ALA A 111 -8.10 8.85 -15.40
C ALA A 111 -7.34 10.14 -15.71
N GLY A 112 -7.30 11.09 -14.77
CA GLY A 112 -6.59 12.36 -14.95
C GLY A 112 -5.07 12.20 -14.87
N LEU A 113 -4.59 11.27 -14.06
CA LEU A 113 -3.17 11.01 -13.83
C LEU A 113 -2.60 9.85 -14.68
N HIS A 114 -3.33 9.40 -15.71
CA HIS A 114 -2.99 8.21 -16.50
C HIS A 114 -1.53 8.21 -16.98
N ASN A 115 -1.08 9.29 -17.59
CA ASN A 115 0.27 9.40 -18.15
C ASN A 115 1.38 9.35 -17.07
N GLN A 116 1.08 9.82 -15.87
CA GLN A 116 1.99 9.75 -14.73
C GLN A 116 2.03 8.34 -14.13
N LEU A 117 0.86 7.69 -14.02
CA LEU A 117 0.73 6.40 -13.36
C LEU A 117 1.17 5.23 -14.25
N ALA A 118 0.98 5.33 -15.58
CA ALA A 118 1.27 4.23 -16.51
C ALA A 118 2.71 3.69 -16.38
N PRO A 119 3.77 4.50 -16.36
CA PRO A 119 5.13 3.98 -16.18
C PRO A 119 5.34 3.35 -14.80
N ILE A 120 4.73 3.88 -13.75
CA ILE A 120 4.84 3.35 -12.39
C ILE A 120 4.18 1.99 -12.29
N VAL A 121 2.93 1.88 -12.75
CA VAL A 121 2.16 0.61 -12.75
C VAL A 121 2.87 -0.44 -13.59
N GLY A 122 3.33 -0.08 -14.80
CA GLY A 122 4.08 -0.99 -15.66
C GLY A 122 5.36 -1.50 -15.01
N THR A 123 6.16 -0.60 -14.44
CA THR A 123 7.43 -0.99 -13.78
C THR A 123 7.19 -1.91 -12.57
N LEU A 124 6.18 -1.62 -11.75
CA LEU A 124 5.81 -2.50 -10.62
C LEU A 124 5.40 -3.89 -11.11
N ALA A 125 4.51 -3.95 -12.11
CA ALA A 125 4.03 -5.20 -12.68
C ALA A 125 5.16 -6.03 -13.32
N ASP A 126 6.06 -5.41 -14.08
CA ASP A 126 7.23 -6.05 -14.71
C ASP A 126 8.19 -6.65 -13.66
N ASN A 127 8.18 -6.13 -12.44
CA ASN A 127 8.95 -6.66 -11.31
C ASN A 127 8.17 -7.66 -10.45
N GLY A 128 6.99 -8.11 -10.90
CA GLY A 128 6.20 -9.12 -10.22
C GLY A 128 5.43 -8.61 -8.99
N ILE A 129 5.31 -7.30 -8.84
CA ILE A 129 4.53 -6.67 -7.78
C ILE A 129 3.10 -6.47 -8.28
N ARG A 130 2.12 -7.08 -7.62
CA ARG A 130 0.70 -6.90 -7.97
C ARG A 130 0.27 -5.48 -7.66
N VAL A 131 -0.28 -4.76 -8.66
CA VAL A 131 -0.71 -3.36 -8.48
C VAL A 131 -2.22 -3.27 -8.29
N SER A 132 -2.65 -2.43 -7.39
CA SER A 132 -4.04 -1.97 -7.27
C SER A 132 -4.08 -0.45 -7.12
N LEU A 133 -5.23 0.16 -7.43
CA LEU A 133 -5.43 1.61 -7.35
C LEU A 133 -6.58 1.91 -6.39
N PHE A 134 -6.38 2.83 -5.47
CA PHE A 134 -7.41 3.30 -4.56
C PHE A 134 -8.27 4.36 -5.25
N ILE A 135 -9.29 3.93 -5.98
CA ILE A 135 -10.17 4.77 -6.78
C ILE A 135 -11.59 4.84 -6.22
N GLU A 136 -12.34 5.86 -6.61
CA GLU A 136 -13.79 5.87 -6.38
C GLU A 136 -14.52 4.89 -7.31
N ALA A 137 -15.71 4.47 -6.92
CA ALA A 137 -16.56 3.56 -7.70
C ALA A 137 -17.27 4.32 -8.85
N SER A 138 -16.52 4.72 -9.88
CA SER A 138 -17.05 5.32 -11.10
C SER A 138 -16.55 4.59 -12.34
N GLU A 139 -17.37 4.52 -13.39
CA GLU A 139 -17.00 3.86 -14.66
C GLU A 139 -15.71 4.45 -15.23
N ARG A 140 -15.59 5.79 -15.21
CA ARG A 140 -14.40 6.50 -15.69
C ARG A 140 -13.12 6.03 -15.00
N GLN A 141 -13.14 5.85 -13.68
CA GLN A 141 -11.97 5.42 -12.92
C GLN A 141 -11.69 3.92 -13.10
N LEU A 142 -12.73 3.10 -13.19
CA LEU A 142 -12.60 1.67 -13.46
C LEU A 142 -11.98 1.42 -14.84
N GLU A 143 -12.44 2.11 -15.88
CA GLU A 143 -11.85 2.02 -17.22
C GLU A 143 -10.39 2.50 -17.25
N ALA A 144 -10.06 3.55 -16.48
CA ALA A 144 -8.70 4.03 -16.38
C ALA A 144 -7.79 3.00 -15.68
N ALA A 145 -8.24 2.40 -14.58
CA ALA A 145 -7.53 1.34 -13.89
C ALA A 145 -7.27 0.14 -14.80
N GLN A 146 -8.28 -0.29 -15.54
CA GLN A 146 -8.15 -1.37 -16.52
C GLN A 146 -7.11 -1.04 -17.60
N ARG A 147 -7.15 0.17 -18.17
CA ARG A 147 -6.16 0.62 -19.17
C ARG A 147 -4.74 0.72 -18.62
N LEU A 148 -4.59 1.02 -17.35
CA LEU A 148 -3.30 1.01 -16.65
C LEU A 148 -2.77 -0.41 -16.38
N GLY A 149 -3.62 -1.43 -16.52
CA GLY A 149 -3.26 -2.83 -16.23
C GLY A 149 -3.32 -3.17 -14.74
N ALA A 150 -4.00 -2.35 -13.93
CA ALA A 150 -4.32 -2.70 -12.56
C ALA A 150 -5.53 -3.65 -12.54
N PRO A 151 -5.41 -4.88 -11.95
CA PRO A 151 -6.48 -5.88 -11.94
C PRO A 151 -7.63 -5.50 -11.00
#